data_ce2dc0554514c7a6011176acefef1b52
#
_entry.id   ce2dc0554514c7a6011176acefef1b52
#
_cell.length_a   1.000
_cell.length_b   1.000
_cell.length_c   1.000
_cell.angle_alpha   90.00
_cell.angle_beta   90.00
_cell.angle_gamma   90.00
#
_symmetry.space_group_name_H-M   'P 1'
#
loop_
_entity.id
_entity.type
_entity.pdbx_description
1 polymer ?
#
loop_
_entity_poly.entity_id
_entity_poly.type
_entity_poly.pdbx_seq_one_letter_code
_entity_poly.pdbx_strand_id
1 'polypeptide(L)'
;IADQEHDAGLGNGGLGRLAACFLDSCATLQLPVVGYGIRYEYGMFRQKIDNGHQLEEPDHWLRDGNPWEIERPEHTVRVKFGGCTRYYHRDGRLHARWTDSQDVVAVPYDVPIPGYRNGTVNTLRLWSAAATDEFDLSEFNAGSYTEAVAAKNGAENITMVLYPNDASE
;
A
#
# COMPACT_ATOMS: atom_id res chain seq x y z
N ILE A 1 -18.72 -14.00 15.84
CA ILE A 1 -18.59 -13.16 14.62
C ILE A 1 -17.10 -12.86 14.42
N ALA A 2 -16.38 -12.35 15.43
CA ALA A 2 -14.94 -12.05 15.29
C ALA A 2 -14.10 -13.24 14.80
N ASP A 3 -14.42 -14.47 15.22
CA ASP A 3 -13.72 -15.69 14.79
C ASP A 3 -13.99 -16.08 13.32
N GLN A 4 -14.85 -15.37 12.63
CA GLN A 4 -15.17 -15.57 11.22
C GLN A 4 -14.55 -14.52 10.31
N GLU A 5 -13.96 -13.49 10.88
CA GLU A 5 -13.23 -12.45 10.13
C GLU A 5 -11.85 -12.96 9.76
N HIS A 6 -11.40 -12.62 8.56
CA HIS A 6 -10.03 -12.84 8.15
C HIS A 6 -9.12 -11.81 8.81
N ASP A 7 -7.93 -12.24 9.19
CA ASP A 7 -6.91 -11.33 9.69
C ASP A 7 -6.50 -10.33 8.59
N ALA A 8 -6.35 -9.07 8.98
CA ALA A 8 -5.87 -8.05 8.05
C ALA A 8 -4.42 -8.33 7.63
N GLY A 9 -4.17 -8.35 6.32
CA GLY A 9 -2.86 -8.63 5.73
C GLY A 9 -1.88 -7.45 5.83
N LEU A 10 -1.68 -6.88 7.03
CA LEU A 10 -0.91 -5.66 7.27
C LEU A 10 0.44 -5.90 7.95
N GLY A 11 0.80 -7.14 8.26
CA GLY A 11 2.04 -7.47 8.92
C GLY A 11 2.32 -8.97 8.90
N ASN A 12 3.58 -9.35 9.12
CA ASN A 12 4.03 -10.74 9.11
C ASN A 12 4.65 -11.21 10.45
N GLY A 13 4.64 -10.36 11.48
CA GLY A 13 5.26 -10.72 12.76
C GLY A 13 5.20 -9.62 13.81
N GLY A 14 6.25 -9.57 14.65
CA GLY A 14 6.30 -8.71 15.84
C GLY A 14 6.18 -7.22 15.56
N LEU A 15 6.78 -6.70 14.49
CA LEU A 15 6.71 -5.28 14.14
C LEU A 15 5.29 -4.86 13.76
N GLY A 16 4.58 -5.67 12.96
CA GLY A 16 3.18 -5.41 12.60
C GLY A 16 2.25 -5.42 13.82
N ARG A 17 2.41 -6.41 14.69
CA ARG A 17 1.64 -6.50 15.94
C ARG A 17 1.98 -5.33 16.88
N LEU A 18 3.24 -4.92 16.99
CA LEU A 18 3.66 -3.78 17.80
C LEU A 18 2.99 -2.48 17.34
N ALA A 19 2.97 -2.23 16.04
CA ALA A 19 2.28 -1.07 15.47
C ALA A 19 0.79 -1.07 15.81
N ALA A 20 0.10 -2.21 15.68
CA ALA A 20 -1.30 -2.36 16.05
C ALA A 20 -1.54 -2.06 17.55
N CYS A 21 -0.69 -2.58 18.43
CA CYS A 21 -0.77 -2.32 19.88
C CYS A 21 -0.55 -0.84 20.21
N PHE A 22 0.38 -0.16 19.53
CA PHE A 22 0.61 1.27 19.75
C PHE A 22 -0.57 2.12 19.28
N LEU A 23 -1.18 1.81 18.15
CA LEU A 23 -2.36 2.53 17.66
C LEU A 23 -3.53 2.39 18.63
N ASP A 24 -3.81 1.17 19.12
CA ASP A 24 -4.83 0.91 20.14
C ASP A 24 -4.55 1.65 21.44
N SER A 25 -3.31 1.58 21.93
CA SER A 25 -2.88 2.29 23.14
C SER A 25 -3.02 3.81 23.01
N CYS A 26 -2.61 4.39 21.88
CA CYS A 26 -2.73 5.82 21.64
C CYS A 26 -4.20 6.26 21.61
N ALA A 27 -5.07 5.51 20.94
CA ALA A 27 -6.50 5.80 20.92
C ALA A 27 -7.13 5.67 22.33
N THR A 28 -6.73 4.67 23.09
CA THR A 28 -7.19 4.44 24.48
C THR A 28 -6.72 5.54 25.41
N LEU A 29 -5.50 6.07 25.23
CA LEU A 29 -4.96 7.19 25.99
C LEU A 29 -5.44 8.56 25.45
N GLN A 30 -6.32 8.59 24.46
CA GLN A 30 -6.87 9.78 23.83
C GLN A 30 -5.80 10.68 23.18
N LEU A 31 -4.70 10.11 22.72
CA LEU A 31 -3.68 10.81 21.99
C LEU A 31 -4.08 10.94 20.50
N PRO A 32 -3.99 12.14 19.90
CA PRO A 32 -4.31 12.35 18.49
C PRO A 32 -3.21 11.78 17.60
N VAL A 33 -3.36 10.55 17.16
CA VAL A 33 -2.36 9.84 16.35
C VAL A 33 -3.00 9.35 15.05
N VAL A 34 -2.27 9.53 13.95
CA VAL A 34 -2.58 8.92 12.66
C VAL A 34 -1.48 7.93 12.32
N GLY A 35 -1.85 6.67 12.11
CA GLY A 35 -0.94 5.67 11.58
C GLY A 35 -0.91 5.73 10.04
N TYR A 36 0.24 5.39 9.46
CA TYR A 36 0.41 5.28 8.02
C TYR A 36 1.00 3.91 7.67
N GLY A 37 0.47 3.28 6.64
CA GLY A 37 0.93 1.99 6.17
C GLY A 37 0.63 1.76 4.70
N ILE A 38 0.99 0.58 4.23
CA ILE A 38 0.68 0.13 2.87
C ILE A 38 -0.53 -0.81 2.94
N ARG A 39 -1.50 -0.58 2.06
CA ARG A 39 -2.62 -1.48 1.85
C ARG A 39 -2.20 -2.57 0.87
N TYR A 40 -1.64 -3.63 1.40
CA TYR A 40 -1.28 -4.76 0.56
C TYR A 40 -2.53 -5.45 0.01
N GLU A 41 -2.52 -5.79 -1.25
CA GLU A 41 -3.60 -6.54 -1.88
C GLU A 41 -3.62 -8.00 -1.39
N TYR A 42 -2.43 -8.56 -1.19
CA TYR A 42 -2.22 -9.89 -0.62
C TYR A 42 -1.45 -9.78 0.68
N GLY A 43 -1.86 -10.55 1.68
CA GLY A 43 -1.11 -10.71 2.92
C GLY A 43 0.19 -11.49 2.71
N MET A 44 0.79 -12.00 3.79
CA MET A 44 2.02 -12.74 3.72
C MET A 44 1.86 -14.01 2.86
N PHE A 45 1.09 -14.96 3.31
CA PHE A 45 0.60 -16.15 2.61
C PHE A 45 -0.41 -16.90 3.49
N ARG A 46 -1.26 -17.70 2.88
CA ARG A 46 -2.11 -18.64 3.57
C ARG A 46 -1.38 -19.97 3.71
N GLN A 47 -1.19 -20.41 4.95
CA GLN A 47 -0.55 -21.68 5.24
C GLN A 47 -1.53 -22.84 5.01
N LYS A 48 -1.12 -23.82 4.22
CA LYS A 48 -1.81 -25.11 4.05
C LYS A 48 -0.84 -26.23 4.37
N ILE A 49 -1.31 -27.26 5.03
CA ILE A 49 -0.50 -28.45 5.29
C ILE A 49 -1.04 -29.58 4.40
N ASP A 50 -0.17 -30.11 3.55
CA ASP A 50 -0.47 -31.25 2.72
C ASP A 50 0.62 -32.32 2.90
N ASN A 51 0.20 -33.55 3.22
CA ASN A 51 1.10 -34.68 3.49
C ASN A 51 2.24 -34.38 4.48
N GLY A 52 1.99 -33.50 5.48
CA GLY A 52 2.97 -33.09 6.46
C GLY A 52 3.93 -31.98 6.01
N HIS A 53 3.79 -31.46 4.82
CA HIS A 53 4.55 -30.34 4.27
C HIS A 53 3.72 -29.08 4.21
N GLN A 54 4.36 -27.93 4.50
CA GLN A 54 3.74 -26.63 4.34
C GLN A 54 3.66 -26.29 2.85
N LEU A 55 2.47 -25.88 2.43
CA LEU A 55 2.23 -25.21 1.14
C LEU A 55 1.80 -23.76 1.42
N GLU A 56 2.32 -22.85 0.61
CA GLU A 56 2.01 -21.43 0.67
C GLU A 56 1.05 -21.08 -0.46
N GLU A 57 -0.12 -20.57 -0.10
CA GLU A 57 -1.12 -20.07 -1.04
C GLU A 57 -1.27 -18.56 -0.87
N PRO A 58 -1.62 -17.81 -1.95
CA PRO A 58 -1.87 -16.38 -1.83
C PRO A 58 -2.95 -16.08 -0.78
N ASP A 59 -2.68 -15.12 0.09
CA ASP A 59 -3.63 -14.66 1.11
C ASP A 59 -4.47 -13.52 0.55
N HIS A 60 -5.63 -13.84 0.00
CA HIS A 60 -6.60 -12.89 -0.57
C HIS A 60 -7.49 -12.28 0.53
N TRP A 61 -6.93 -11.62 1.50
CA TRP A 61 -7.66 -11.10 2.65
C TRP A 61 -8.69 -10.00 2.31
N LEU A 62 -8.56 -9.36 1.15
CA LEU A 62 -9.50 -8.35 0.63
C LEU A 62 -10.53 -8.91 -0.36
N ARG A 63 -10.55 -10.22 -0.59
CA ARG A 63 -11.37 -10.86 -1.63
C ARG A 63 -12.87 -10.52 -1.52
N ASP A 64 -13.39 -10.51 -0.31
CA ASP A 64 -14.81 -10.27 -0.04
C ASP A 64 -15.09 -8.82 0.39
N GLY A 65 -14.11 -7.92 0.18
CA GLY A 65 -14.11 -6.55 0.63
C GLY A 65 -13.70 -6.41 2.09
N ASN A 66 -13.54 -5.16 2.53
CA ASN A 66 -13.23 -4.84 3.92
C ASN A 66 -14.20 -3.77 4.44
N PRO A 67 -15.17 -4.14 5.29
CA PRO A 67 -16.17 -3.20 5.78
C PRO A 67 -15.60 -2.16 6.77
N TRP A 68 -14.37 -2.38 7.24
CA TRP A 68 -13.70 -1.52 8.22
C TRP A 68 -12.89 -0.40 7.59
N GLU A 69 -12.78 -0.33 6.27
CA GLU A 69 -12.03 0.71 5.60
C GLU A 69 -12.93 1.63 4.78
N ILE A 70 -12.52 2.88 4.67
CA ILE A 70 -13.20 3.92 3.88
C ILE A 70 -12.19 4.46 2.88
N GLU A 71 -12.45 4.26 1.59
CA GLU A 71 -11.66 4.86 0.54
C GLU A 71 -11.80 6.39 0.54
N ARG A 72 -10.69 7.10 0.39
CA ARG A 72 -10.62 8.56 0.45
C ARG A 72 -10.00 9.14 -0.83
N PRO A 73 -10.69 9.02 -1.96
CA PRO A 73 -10.15 9.44 -3.26
C PRO A 73 -9.80 10.94 -3.30
N GLU A 74 -10.47 11.77 -2.49
CA GLU A 74 -10.18 13.20 -2.36
C GLU A 74 -8.81 13.52 -1.76
N HIS A 75 -8.14 12.52 -1.16
CA HIS A 75 -6.79 12.64 -0.59
C HIS A 75 -5.73 11.88 -1.41
N THR A 76 -6.06 11.51 -2.63
CA THR A 76 -5.13 10.85 -3.55
C THR A 76 -3.95 11.76 -3.87
N VAL A 77 -2.74 11.20 -3.89
CA VAL A 77 -1.50 11.91 -4.18
C VAL A 77 -0.70 11.21 -5.27
N ARG A 78 0.08 11.97 -6.05
CA ARG A 78 1.05 11.43 -6.99
C ARG A 78 2.42 11.30 -6.30
N VAL A 79 3.03 10.13 -6.44
CA VAL A 79 4.34 9.81 -5.89
C VAL A 79 5.28 9.45 -7.03
N LYS A 80 6.49 10.00 -7.00
CA LYS A 80 7.51 9.75 -8.03
C LYS A 80 8.42 8.61 -7.61
N PHE A 81 8.66 7.68 -8.54
CA PHE A 81 9.58 6.57 -8.36
C PHE A 81 10.69 6.58 -9.42
N GLY A 82 11.85 6.05 -9.05
CA GLY A 82 13.00 5.97 -9.96
C GLY A 82 13.51 7.34 -10.39
N GLY A 83 14.03 7.40 -11.63
CA GLY A 83 14.58 8.62 -12.19
C GLY A 83 15.96 8.99 -11.65
N CYS A 84 16.40 10.21 -11.96
CA CYS A 84 17.69 10.73 -11.55
C CYS A 84 17.61 12.20 -11.16
N THR A 85 18.55 12.62 -10.31
CA THR A 85 18.70 14.02 -9.94
C THR A 85 19.70 14.70 -10.87
N ARG A 86 19.25 15.75 -11.58
CA ARG A 86 20.12 16.59 -12.42
C ARG A 86 20.35 17.92 -11.71
N TYR A 87 21.62 18.31 -11.62
CA TYR A 87 22.03 19.59 -11.04
C TYR A 87 22.22 20.64 -12.13
N TYR A 88 21.78 21.85 -11.87
CA TYR A 88 21.98 23.02 -12.76
C TYR A 88 22.17 24.28 -11.94
N HIS A 89 22.86 25.28 -12.54
CA HIS A 89 23.04 26.58 -11.91
C HIS A 89 22.02 27.57 -12.48
N ARG A 90 21.40 28.32 -11.60
CA ARG A 90 20.52 29.42 -11.93
C ARG A 90 20.72 30.54 -10.94
N ASP A 91 20.92 31.77 -11.43
CA ASP A 91 21.13 32.97 -10.60
C ASP A 91 22.28 32.81 -9.57
N GLY A 92 23.38 32.14 -9.98
CA GLY A 92 24.54 31.87 -9.14
C GLY A 92 24.31 30.81 -8.04
N ARG A 93 23.15 30.15 -8.01
CA ARG A 93 22.82 29.09 -7.04
C ARG A 93 22.73 27.75 -7.72
N LEU A 94 23.15 26.71 -6.99
CA LEU A 94 22.97 25.31 -7.40
C LEU A 94 21.54 24.88 -7.12
N HIS A 95 20.87 24.35 -8.14
CA HIS A 95 19.54 23.77 -8.08
C HIS A 95 19.62 22.30 -8.44
N ALA A 96 18.68 21.51 -7.90
CA ALA A 96 18.48 20.11 -8.25
C ALA A 96 17.08 19.94 -8.89
N ARG A 97 17.00 19.13 -9.92
CA ARG A 97 15.73 18.73 -10.55
C ARG A 97 15.67 17.23 -10.63
N TRP A 98 14.57 16.65 -10.18
CA TRP A 98 14.29 15.24 -10.35
C TRP A 98 13.67 15.02 -11.74
N THR A 99 14.30 14.17 -12.57
CA THR A 99 13.90 13.90 -13.94
C THR A 99 13.79 12.41 -14.20
N ASP A 100 13.11 12.05 -15.28
CA ASP A 100 12.97 10.68 -15.76
C ASP A 100 12.33 9.74 -14.69
N SER A 101 11.46 10.27 -13.83
CA SER A 101 10.71 9.53 -12.83
C SER A 101 9.38 9.05 -13.40
N GLN A 102 8.90 7.92 -12.88
CA GLN A 102 7.57 7.40 -13.12
C GLN A 102 6.62 7.89 -12.03
N ASP A 103 5.45 8.39 -12.41
CA ASP A 103 4.42 8.80 -11.47
C ASP A 103 3.51 7.60 -11.15
N VAL A 104 3.26 7.41 -9.86
CA VAL A 104 2.33 6.41 -9.32
C VAL A 104 1.28 7.14 -8.50
N VAL A 105 0.03 6.76 -8.65
CA VAL A 105 -1.08 7.29 -7.85
C VAL A 105 -1.15 6.52 -6.55
N ALA A 106 -1.13 7.20 -5.42
CA ALA A 106 -1.35 6.61 -4.11
C ALA A 106 -2.77 6.98 -3.63
N VAL A 107 -3.63 5.98 -3.53
CA VAL A 107 -5.02 6.12 -3.08
C VAL A 107 -5.09 5.72 -1.60
N PRO A 108 -5.56 6.60 -0.71
CA PRO A 108 -5.63 6.29 0.71
C PRO A 108 -6.95 5.64 1.10
N TYR A 109 -6.85 4.71 2.06
CA TYR A 109 -7.95 4.04 2.73
C TYR A 109 -7.82 4.27 4.23
N ASP A 110 -8.85 4.82 4.87
CA ASP A 110 -8.86 5.12 6.29
C ASP A 110 -9.56 3.99 7.06
N VAL A 111 -8.84 3.43 8.03
CA VAL A 111 -9.35 2.42 8.97
C VAL A 111 -9.50 3.09 10.33
N PRO A 112 -10.71 3.10 10.94
CA PRO A 112 -10.90 3.66 12.26
C PRO A 112 -10.28 2.78 13.35
N ILE A 113 -9.56 3.41 14.27
CA ILE A 113 -8.96 2.78 15.44
C ILE A 113 -9.62 3.34 16.70
N PRO A 114 -10.64 2.67 17.24
CA PRO A 114 -11.36 3.15 18.41
C PRO A 114 -10.56 2.91 19.70
N GLY A 115 -10.58 3.89 20.58
CA GLY A 115 -10.06 3.76 21.93
C GLY A 115 -11.02 2.98 22.86
N TYR A 116 -10.47 2.35 23.89
CA TYR A 116 -11.25 1.53 24.80
C TYR A 116 -12.20 2.40 25.65
N ARG A 117 -13.50 2.30 25.42
CA ARG A 117 -14.60 2.92 26.18
C ARG A 117 -14.49 4.44 26.41
N ASN A 118 -13.84 5.19 25.51
CA ASN A 118 -13.61 6.62 25.69
C ASN A 118 -14.12 7.53 24.56
N GLY A 119 -14.73 6.96 23.52
CA GLY A 119 -15.27 7.72 22.39
C GLY A 119 -14.23 8.31 21.42
N THR A 120 -12.94 8.08 21.64
CA THR A 120 -11.86 8.48 20.73
C THR A 120 -11.76 7.51 19.58
N VAL A 121 -11.61 8.03 18.37
CA VAL A 121 -11.33 7.23 17.17
C VAL A 121 -10.16 7.85 16.44
N ASN A 122 -9.04 7.16 16.41
CA ASN A 122 -7.87 7.51 15.59
C ASN A 122 -7.99 6.88 14.19
N THR A 123 -7.08 7.22 13.30
CA THR A 123 -7.08 6.74 11.93
C THR A 123 -5.80 5.98 11.62
N LEU A 124 -5.92 4.82 11.02
CA LEU A 124 -4.87 4.16 10.28
C LEU A 124 -5.11 4.39 8.79
N ARG A 125 -4.25 5.18 8.13
CA ARG A 125 -4.33 5.46 6.71
C ARG A 125 -3.41 4.51 5.95
N LEU A 126 -4.01 3.68 5.11
CA LEU A 126 -3.32 2.72 4.28
C LEU A 126 -3.29 3.22 2.83
N TRP A 127 -2.15 3.11 2.17
CA TRP A 127 -1.97 3.57 0.81
C TRP A 127 -1.92 2.40 -0.17
N SER A 128 -2.75 2.46 -1.19
CA SER A 128 -2.75 1.55 -2.33
C SER A 128 -2.16 2.24 -3.55
N ALA A 129 -1.27 1.57 -4.26
CA ALA A 129 -0.70 2.09 -5.49
C ALA A 129 -1.63 1.77 -6.68
N ALA A 130 -1.84 2.76 -7.51
CA ALA A 130 -2.58 2.64 -8.76
C ALA A 130 -1.80 3.28 -9.90
N ALA A 131 -2.07 2.84 -11.12
CA ALA A 131 -1.57 3.53 -12.29
C ALA A 131 -2.21 4.92 -12.39
N THR A 132 -1.51 5.86 -13.02
CA THR A 132 -2.10 7.17 -13.36
C THR A 132 -3.22 6.98 -14.39
N ASP A 133 -4.29 7.79 -14.31
CA ASP A 133 -5.36 7.82 -15.30
C ASP A 133 -4.90 8.36 -16.67
N GLU A 134 -3.68 8.84 -16.76
CA GLU A 134 -2.98 9.10 -18.01
C GLU A 134 -2.65 7.77 -18.70
N PHE A 135 -3.71 7.03 -19.00
CA PHE A 135 -3.67 6.04 -20.05
C PHE A 135 -3.30 6.82 -21.31
N ASP A 136 -2.04 6.73 -21.70
CA ASP A 136 -1.56 7.48 -22.85
C ASP A 136 -2.21 6.89 -24.10
N LEU A 137 -3.36 7.48 -24.48
CA LEU A 137 -4.07 7.14 -25.70
C LEU A 137 -3.15 7.24 -26.93
N SER A 138 -2.06 8.02 -26.83
CA SER A 138 -1.06 8.14 -27.88
C SER A 138 -0.20 6.89 -27.98
N GLU A 139 0.21 6.31 -26.87
CA GLU A 139 0.93 5.03 -26.82
C GLU A 139 0.02 3.86 -27.21
N PHE A 140 -1.23 3.88 -26.74
CA PHE A 140 -2.22 2.88 -27.13
C PHE A 140 -2.49 2.90 -28.63
N ASN A 141 -2.64 4.07 -29.22
CA ASN A 141 -2.82 4.25 -30.67
C ASN A 141 -1.55 3.95 -31.49
N ALA A 142 -0.37 4.03 -30.88
CA ALA A 142 0.90 3.65 -31.47
C ALA A 142 1.17 2.13 -31.47
N GLY A 143 0.26 1.33 -30.90
CA GLY A 143 0.37 -0.14 -30.83
C GLY A 143 1.26 -0.67 -29.69
N SER A 144 1.72 0.18 -28.78
CA SER A 144 2.54 -0.19 -27.61
C SER A 144 1.69 -0.72 -26.44
N TYR A 145 0.76 -1.62 -26.72
CA TYR A 145 -0.14 -2.21 -25.72
C TYR A 145 0.60 -2.88 -24.58
N THR A 146 1.69 -3.56 -24.89
CA THR A 146 2.55 -4.24 -23.91
C THR A 146 3.25 -3.29 -22.96
N GLU A 147 3.68 -2.12 -23.41
CA GLU A 147 4.36 -1.12 -22.59
C GLU A 147 3.40 -0.41 -21.64
N ALA A 148 2.20 -0.05 -22.13
CA ALA A 148 1.15 0.55 -21.30
C ALA A 148 0.69 -0.40 -20.18
N VAL A 149 0.52 -1.71 -20.49
CA VAL A 149 0.18 -2.74 -19.50
C VAL A 149 1.34 -2.98 -18.52
N ALA A 150 2.59 -2.96 -18.99
CA ALA A 150 3.77 -3.13 -18.11
C ALA A 150 3.91 -1.97 -17.12
N ALA A 151 3.69 -0.74 -17.53
CA ALA A 151 3.71 0.43 -16.67
C ALA A 151 2.59 0.37 -15.60
N LYS A 152 1.38 -0.03 -16.00
CA LYS A 152 0.27 -0.24 -15.08
C LYS A 152 0.59 -1.32 -14.04
N ASN A 153 1.02 -2.48 -14.50
CA ASN A 153 1.39 -3.59 -13.62
C ASN A 153 2.54 -3.21 -12.68
N GLY A 154 3.54 -2.46 -13.18
CA GLY A 154 4.66 -1.97 -12.37
C GLY A 154 4.22 -1.05 -11.24
N ALA A 155 3.24 -0.17 -11.46
CA ALA A 155 2.70 0.69 -10.43
C ALA A 155 1.90 -0.12 -9.37
N GLU A 156 1.01 -0.98 -9.80
CA GLU A 156 0.16 -1.79 -8.91
C GLU A 156 0.98 -2.79 -8.08
N ASN A 157 2.07 -3.34 -8.63
CA ASN A 157 2.96 -4.26 -7.93
C ASN A 157 3.61 -3.67 -6.66
N ILE A 158 3.71 -2.34 -6.55
CA ILE A 158 4.31 -1.67 -5.38
C ILE A 158 3.59 -2.04 -4.08
N THR A 159 2.26 -2.21 -4.14
CA THR A 159 1.45 -2.56 -2.97
C THR A 159 0.79 -3.93 -3.09
N MET A 160 1.25 -4.77 -3.99
CA MET A 160 0.60 -6.05 -4.27
C MET A 160 0.77 -7.05 -3.13
N VAL A 161 1.98 -7.29 -2.68
CA VAL A 161 2.30 -8.37 -1.72
C VAL A 161 3.14 -7.87 -0.56
N LEU A 162 2.74 -8.23 0.67
CA LEU A 162 3.47 -7.90 1.88
C LEU A 162 4.86 -8.56 1.92
N TYR A 163 4.98 -9.77 1.41
CA TYR A 163 6.23 -10.54 1.43
C TYR A 163 6.42 -11.26 0.09
N PRO A 164 7.11 -10.63 -0.87
CA PRO A 164 7.43 -11.31 -2.13
C PRO A 164 8.35 -12.50 -1.84
N ASN A 165 8.11 -13.61 -2.53
CA ASN A 165 8.95 -14.79 -2.41
C ASN A 165 10.33 -14.48 -3.01
N ASP A 166 11.41 -14.66 -2.22
CA ASP A 166 12.80 -14.46 -2.64
C ASP A 166 13.31 -15.62 -3.55
N ALA A 167 12.43 -16.35 -4.19
CA ALA A 167 12.80 -17.38 -5.15
C ALA A 167 13.31 -16.76 -6.46
N SER A 168 14.46 -16.12 -6.39
CA SER A 168 15.27 -15.76 -7.55
C SER A 168 16.75 -15.91 -7.23
N GLU A 169 17.23 -17.12 -7.30
CA GLU A 169 18.59 -17.45 -7.70
C GLU A 169 18.55 -18.29 -8.96
#